data_54b5f5601bd9adcc16d1605d677f056c
#
_entry.id   54b5f5601bd9adcc16d1605d677f056c
#
_cell.length_a   1.000
_cell.length_b   1.000
_cell.length_c   1.000
_cell.angle_alpha   90.00
_cell.angle_beta   90.00
_cell.angle_gamma   90.00
#
_symmetry.space_group_name_H-M   'P 1'
#
loop_
_entity.id
_entity.type
_entity.pdbx_description
1 polymer ?
#
loop_
_entity_poly.entity_id
_entity_poly.type
_entity_poly.pdbx_seq_one_letter_code
_entity_poly.pdbx_strand_id
1 'polypeptide(L)'
;MKLMIASDLHGSAFYCRQLLAAMEREQPDKLLLLGDILYHGPRNDLPKGYAPKEVIAMLNPLRERLLCVRGNCDTEVDQMVLDFPILADYALLYAGSRTVFATHGHHYNTACPPPLAKGDILLHGHTHVPAWQEFGSGNLYLNPGSV
;
A
#
# COMPACT_ATOMS: atom_id res chain seq x y z
N MET A 1 12.27 -7.43 12.12
CA MET A 1 11.23 -7.69 11.10
C MET A 1 11.52 -6.86 9.86
N LYS A 2 11.59 -7.48 8.69
CA LYS A 2 11.74 -6.81 7.39
C LYS A 2 10.37 -6.66 6.75
N LEU A 3 9.93 -5.42 6.54
CA LEU A 3 8.65 -5.10 5.91
C LEU A 3 8.90 -4.58 4.50
N MET A 4 8.31 -5.22 3.50
CA MET A 4 8.22 -4.69 2.14
C MET A 4 6.95 -3.85 2.03
N ILE A 5 7.01 -2.76 1.28
CA ILE A 5 5.88 -1.84 1.11
C ILE A 5 5.62 -1.65 -0.37
N ALA A 6 4.36 -1.74 -0.77
CA ALA A 6 3.92 -1.48 -2.14
C ALA A 6 2.56 -0.80 -2.13
N SER A 7 2.19 -0.15 -3.23
CA SER A 7 0.94 0.58 -3.36
C SER A 7 0.47 0.62 -4.81
N ASP A 8 -0.84 0.83 -4.98
CA ASP A 8 -1.42 1.21 -6.27
C ASP A 8 -1.13 0.19 -7.39
N LEU A 9 -1.46 -1.10 -7.15
CA LEU A 9 -1.39 -2.20 -8.13
C LEU A 9 -2.41 -2.05 -9.26
N HIS A 10 -3.60 -1.51 -8.94
CA HIS A 10 -4.69 -1.27 -9.87
C HIS A 10 -5.03 -2.45 -10.79
N GLY A 11 -4.94 -3.69 -10.29
CA GLY A 11 -5.29 -4.90 -11.03
C GLY A 11 -4.26 -5.36 -12.06
N SER A 12 -3.06 -4.80 -12.07
CA SER A 12 -1.98 -5.21 -12.96
C SER A 12 -1.36 -6.54 -12.54
N ALA A 13 -1.70 -7.62 -13.22
CA ALA A 13 -1.05 -8.90 -13.02
C ALA A 13 0.43 -8.88 -13.45
N PHE A 14 0.77 -8.05 -14.44
CA PHE A 14 2.16 -7.88 -14.87
C PHE A 14 3.04 -7.34 -13.73
N TYR A 15 2.64 -6.23 -13.11
CA TYR A 15 3.39 -5.62 -12.00
C TYR A 15 3.25 -6.42 -10.70
N CYS A 16 2.12 -7.11 -10.48
CA CYS A 16 1.98 -8.02 -9.35
C CYS A 16 3.02 -9.15 -9.41
N ARG A 17 3.25 -9.76 -10.57
CA ARG A 17 4.32 -10.76 -10.75
C ARG A 17 5.71 -10.21 -10.43
N GLN A 18 5.99 -8.97 -10.81
CA GLN A 18 7.27 -8.32 -10.47
C GLN A 18 7.42 -8.07 -8.97
N LEU A 19 6.33 -7.65 -8.31
CA LEU A 19 6.29 -7.50 -6.85
C LEU A 19 6.58 -8.84 -6.15
N LEU A 20 5.97 -9.93 -6.60
CA LEU A 20 6.21 -11.26 -6.03
C LEU A 20 7.65 -11.72 -6.27
N ALA A 21 8.21 -11.48 -7.44
CA ALA A 21 9.64 -11.76 -7.70
C ALA A 21 10.57 -10.94 -6.78
N ALA A 22 10.21 -9.68 -6.50
CA ALA A 22 10.92 -8.88 -5.52
C ALA A 22 10.79 -9.44 -4.10
N MET A 23 9.62 -9.93 -3.71
CA MET A 23 9.41 -10.61 -2.42
C MET A 23 10.27 -11.88 -2.30
N GLU A 24 10.41 -12.66 -3.37
CA GLU A 24 11.28 -13.84 -3.39
C GLU A 24 12.76 -13.45 -3.24
N ARG A 25 13.20 -12.39 -3.90
CA ARG A 25 14.59 -11.91 -3.82
C ARG A 25 14.90 -11.31 -2.45
N GLU A 26 14.01 -10.48 -1.93
CA GLU A 26 14.23 -9.69 -0.71
C GLU A 26 13.88 -10.43 0.58
N GLN A 27 13.09 -11.49 0.51
CA GLN A 27 12.63 -12.30 1.65
C GLN A 27 12.10 -11.45 2.82
N PRO A 28 11.10 -10.57 2.60
CA PRO A 28 10.50 -9.82 3.69
C PRO A 28 9.65 -10.75 4.59
N ASP A 29 9.53 -10.40 5.86
CA ASP A 29 8.62 -11.10 6.77
C ASP A 29 7.16 -10.84 6.40
N LYS A 30 6.84 -9.60 6.03
CA LYS A 30 5.50 -9.16 5.62
C LYS A 30 5.57 -8.20 4.42
N LEU A 31 4.48 -8.16 3.65
CA LEU A 31 4.21 -7.15 2.63
C LEU A 31 3.05 -6.28 3.12
N LEU A 32 3.28 -4.97 3.19
CA LEU A 32 2.24 -3.97 3.42
C LEU A 32 1.80 -3.38 2.09
N LEU A 33 0.52 -3.55 1.76
CA LEU A 33 -0.14 -2.92 0.63
C LEU A 33 -0.86 -1.65 1.10
N LEU A 34 -0.58 -0.53 0.46
CA LEU A 34 -1.18 0.76 0.81
C LEU A 34 -2.47 1.07 0.04
N GLY A 35 -3.15 0.03 -0.47
CA GLY A 35 -4.44 0.14 -1.13
C GLY A 35 -4.39 0.21 -2.65
N ASP A 36 -5.56 0.37 -3.26
CA ASP A 36 -5.82 0.39 -4.70
C ASP A 36 -5.31 -0.89 -5.38
N ILE A 37 -5.87 -2.05 -4.96
CA ILE A 37 -5.34 -3.37 -5.32
C ILE A 37 -5.88 -3.84 -6.67
N LEU A 38 -7.21 -3.86 -6.87
CA LEU A 38 -7.84 -4.56 -8.00
C LEU A 38 -8.38 -3.63 -9.08
N TYR A 39 -9.03 -2.52 -8.72
CA TYR A 39 -9.68 -1.64 -9.67
C TYR A 39 -8.71 -0.59 -10.20
N HIS A 40 -8.71 -0.40 -11.53
CA HIS A 40 -7.82 0.57 -12.18
C HIS A 40 -8.18 2.04 -11.88
N GLY A 41 -9.43 2.32 -11.47
CA GLY A 41 -9.93 3.67 -11.25
C GLY A 41 -10.40 4.36 -12.54
N PRO A 42 -11.48 5.19 -12.47
CA PRO A 42 -12.08 5.78 -13.67
C PRO A 42 -11.22 6.87 -14.32
N ARG A 43 -10.22 7.39 -13.61
CA ARG A 43 -9.33 8.46 -14.06
C ARG A 43 -8.02 7.95 -14.66
N ASN A 44 -7.73 6.65 -14.52
CA ASN A 44 -6.50 6.04 -15.00
C ASN A 44 -6.78 5.20 -16.25
N ASP A 45 -5.81 5.18 -17.15
CA ASP A 45 -5.80 4.16 -18.21
C ASP A 45 -5.61 2.77 -17.62
N LEU A 46 -6.01 1.74 -18.37
CA LEU A 46 -5.76 0.36 -17.95
C LEU A 46 -4.25 0.12 -17.84
N PRO A 47 -3.77 -0.35 -16.69
CA PRO A 47 -2.34 -0.64 -16.53
C PRO A 47 -1.95 -1.85 -17.37
N LYS A 48 -0.65 -1.96 -17.64
CA LYS A 48 -0.09 -3.11 -18.37
C LYS A 48 -0.47 -4.42 -17.69
N GLY A 49 -1.02 -5.35 -18.46
CA GLY A 49 -1.42 -6.66 -17.95
C GLY A 49 -2.57 -6.60 -16.94
N TYR A 50 -3.54 -5.69 -17.15
CA TYR A 50 -4.72 -5.60 -16.30
C TYR A 50 -5.50 -6.91 -16.31
N ALA A 51 -5.46 -7.63 -15.20
CA ALA A 51 -6.13 -8.92 -14.99
C ALA A 51 -6.40 -9.12 -13.49
N PRO A 52 -7.41 -8.48 -12.91
CA PRO A 52 -7.65 -8.51 -11.47
C PRO A 52 -7.87 -9.92 -10.93
N LYS A 53 -8.47 -10.84 -11.70
CA LYS A 53 -8.62 -12.24 -11.28
C LYS A 53 -7.27 -12.96 -11.10
N GLU A 54 -6.28 -12.63 -11.91
CA GLU A 54 -4.91 -13.16 -11.73
C GLU A 54 -4.24 -12.54 -10.49
N VAL A 55 -4.46 -11.26 -10.22
CA VAL A 55 -3.96 -10.61 -9.00
C VAL A 55 -4.53 -11.28 -7.76
N ILE A 56 -5.83 -11.56 -7.71
CA ILE A 56 -6.49 -12.31 -6.63
C ILE A 56 -5.82 -13.67 -6.43
N ALA A 57 -5.63 -14.44 -7.52
CA ALA A 57 -5.01 -15.76 -7.46
C ALA A 57 -3.56 -15.72 -6.97
N MET A 58 -2.84 -14.64 -7.21
CA MET A 58 -1.46 -14.45 -6.75
C MET A 58 -1.38 -13.99 -5.29
N LEU A 59 -2.28 -13.13 -4.82
CA LEU A 59 -2.21 -12.56 -3.48
C LEU A 59 -2.85 -13.45 -2.40
N ASN A 60 -3.98 -14.11 -2.67
CA ASN A 60 -4.68 -14.92 -1.67
C ASN A 60 -3.83 -16.02 -1.02
N PRO A 61 -2.94 -16.75 -1.73
CA PRO A 61 -2.04 -17.71 -1.10
C PRO A 61 -1.06 -17.09 -0.09
N LEU A 62 -0.84 -15.77 -0.18
CA LEU A 62 0.10 -15.03 0.69
C LEU A 62 -0.59 -14.33 1.87
N ARG A 63 -1.91 -14.56 2.08
CA ARG A 63 -2.73 -13.83 3.05
C ARG A 63 -2.11 -13.68 4.45
N GLU A 64 -1.38 -14.70 4.92
CA GLU A 64 -0.74 -14.66 6.24
C GLU A 64 0.47 -13.72 6.31
N ARG A 65 0.99 -13.34 5.16
CA ARG A 65 2.13 -12.40 5.01
C ARG A 65 1.70 -11.00 4.60
N LEU A 66 0.41 -10.78 4.34
CA LEU A 66 -0.11 -9.51 3.84
C LEU A 66 -0.70 -8.67 4.98
N LEU A 67 -0.37 -7.39 4.96
CA LEU A 67 -1.07 -6.32 5.66
C LEU A 67 -1.59 -5.36 4.59
N CYS A 68 -2.76 -4.78 4.80
CA CYS A 68 -3.33 -3.86 3.83
C CYS A 68 -4.11 -2.73 4.50
N VAL A 69 -4.02 -1.54 3.93
CA VAL A 69 -4.92 -0.43 4.23
C VAL A 69 -5.75 -0.11 3.00
N ARG A 70 -6.93 0.48 3.22
CA ARG A 70 -7.91 0.75 2.16
C ARG A 70 -7.48 1.91 1.28
N GLY A 71 -7.43 1.68 -0.03
CA GLY A 71 -7.36 2.73 -1.05
C GLY A 71 -8.75 3.29 -1.41
N ASN A 72 -8.76 4.38 -2.18
CA ASN A 72 -10.03 4.98 -2.64
C ASN A 72 -10.74 4.14 -3.70
N CYS A 73 -10.04 3.22 -4.36
CA CYS A 73 -10.63 2.28 -5.32
C CYS A 73 -11.02 0.93 -4.71
N ASP A 74 -10.67 0.66 -3.44
CA ASP A 74 -10.99 -0.61 -2.78
C ASP A 74 -12.41 -0.59 -2.20
N THR A 75 -13.16 -1.65 -2.48
CA THR A 75 -14.58 -1.75 -2.11
C THR A 75 -14.86 -3.02 -1.29
N GLU A 76 -16.07 -3.07 -0.74
CA GLU A 76 -16.59 -4.28 -0.08
C GLU A 76 -16.65 -5.48 -1.04
N VAL A 77 -16.84 -5.24 -2.34
CA VAL A 77 -16.83 -6.32 -3.36
C VAL A 77 -15.42 -6.89 -3.51
N ASP A 78 -14.40 -6.03 -3.48
CA ASP A 78 -13.00 -6.50 -3.51
C ASP A 78 -12.67 -7.33 -2.27
N GLN A 79 -13.18 -6.93 -1.10
CA GLN A 79 -13.02 -7.70 0.13
C GLN A 79 -13.67 -9.09 0.06
N MET A 80 -14.72 -9.26 -0.73
CA MET A 80 -15.37 -10.58 -0.89
C MET A 80 -14.50 -11.60 -1.63
N VAL A 81 -13.52 -11.15 -2.40
CA VAL A 81 -12.65 -12.00 -3.23
C VAL A 81 -11.19 -12.05 -2.77
N LEU A 82 -10.82 -11.21 -1.81
CA LEU A 82 -9.49 -11.20 -1.18
C LEU A 82 -9.56 -11.83 0.21
N ASP A 83 -8.71 -12.81 0.48
CA ASP A 83 -8.69 -13.63 1.71
C ASP A 83 -7.92 -12.97 2.87
N PHE A 84 -7.67 -11.68 2.77
CA PHE A 84 -7.02 -10.85 3.80
C PHE A 84 -7.75 -9.50 3.94
N PRO A 85 -7.74 -8.88 5.13
CA PRO A 85 -8.42 -7.61 5.36
C PRO A 85 -7.84 -6.48 4.49
N ILE A 86 -8.72 -5.73 3.80
CA ILE A 86 -8.33 -4.59 2.93
C ILE A 86 -9.04 -3.28 3.27
N LEU A 87 -9.94 -3.26 4.25
CA LEU A 87 -10.82 -2.11 4.49
C LEU A 87 -10.41 -1.25 5.70
N ALA A 88 -9.22 -1.44 6.26
CA ALA A 88 -8.72 -0.61 7.33
C ALA A 88 -8.27 0.76 6.78
N ASP A 89 -8.76 1.86 7.36
CA ASP A 89 -8.43 3.21 6.90
C ASP A 89 -6.95 3.55 7.11
N TYR A 90 -6.34 2.98 8.15
CA TYR A 90 -4.92 3.14 8.48
C TYR A 90 -4.40 1.96 9.30
N ALA A 91 -3.09 1.88 9.40
CA ALA A 91 -2.40 0.98 10.32
C ALA A 91 -1.30 1.74 11.05
N LEU A 92 -1.11 1.42 12.33
CA LEU A 92 0.01 1.92 13.13
C LEU A 92 1.07 0.84 13.23
N LEU A 93 2.28 1.17 12.80
CA LEU A 93 3.44 0.32 12.89
C LEU A 93 4.51 1.01 13.74
N TYR A 94 5.46 0.24 14.23
CA TYR A 94 6.54 0.77 15.06
C TYR A 94 7.89 0.45 14.42
N ALA A 95 8.69 1.50 14.18
CA ALA A 95 10.06 1.41 13.68
C ALA A 95 11.02 1.98 14.74
N GLY A 96 11.51 1.13 15.62
CA GLY A 96 12.24 1.56 16.81
C GLY A 96 11.34 2.37 17.75
N SER A 97 11.72 3.62 18.03
CA SER A 97 10.95 4.55 18.85
C SER A 97 9.96 5.42 18.07
N ARG A 98 9.89 5.24 16.74
CA ARG A 98 9.02 6.04 15.86
C ARG A 98 7.74 5.28 15.55
N THR A 99 6.60 5.98 15.58
CA THR A 99 5.35 5.46 15.02
C THR A 99 5.32 5.71 13.52
N VAL A 100 4.88 4.71 12.77
CA VAL A 100 4.59 4.83 11.34
C VAL A 100 3.08 4.80 11.18
N PHE A 101 2.51 5.91 10.74
CA PHE A 101 1.11 5.99 10.34
C PHE A 101 1.01 5.63 8.86
N ALA A 102 0.58 4.40 8.58
CA ALA A 102 0.41 3.88 7.23
C ALA A 102 -1.05 4.05 6.78
N THR A 103 -1.26 4.68 5.64
CA THR A 103 -2.58 4.93 5.05
C THR A 103 -2.47 4.94 3.53
N HIS A 104 -3.57 5.09 2.81
CA HIS A 104 -3.49 5.21 1.34
C HIS A 104 -3.05 6.60 0.88
N GLY A 105 -3.56 7.66 1.47
CA GLY A 105 -3.19 9.05 1.13
C GLY A 105 -4.35 9.93 0.63
N HIS A 106 -5.52 9.36 0.35
CA HIS A 106 -6.68 10.13 -0.13
C HIS A 106 -7.40 10.90 1.00
N HIS A 107 -7.27 10.49 2.25
CA HIS A 107 -7.78 11.22 3.43
C HIS A 107 -6.65 11.90 4.20
N TYR A 108 -5.68 11.12 4.67
CA TYR A 108 -4.52 11.62 5.38
C TYR A 108 -3.32 11.69 4.44
N ASN A 109 -2.69 12.85 4.37
CA ASN A 109 -1.52 13.14 3.54
C ASN A 109 -0.74 14.32 4.12
N THR A 110 0.27 14.82 3.44
CA THR A 110 1.09 15.94 3.95
C THR A 110 0.34 17.26 4.05
N ALA A 111 -0.75 17.45 3.29
CA ALA A 111 -1.61 18.64 3.36
C ALA A 111 -2.68 18.53 4.46
N CYS A 112 -3.08 17.30 4.79
CA CYS A 112 -4.03 16.98 5.86
C CYS A 112 -3.45 15.83 6.71
N PRO A 113 -2.41 16.09 7.51
CA PRO A 113 -1.72 15.04 8.25
C PRO A 113 -2.58 14.50 9.40
N PRO A 114 -2.44 13.20 9.74
CA PRO A 114 -3.02 12.69 10.98
C PRO A 114 -2.27 13.25 12.19
N PRO A 115 -2.78 13.06 13.40
CA PRO A 115 -2.04 13.41 14.62
C PRO A 115 -0.73 12.62 14.71
N LEU A 116 0.40 13.29 14.51
CA LEU A 116 1.74 12.70 14.55
C LEU A 116 2.56 13.39 15.64
N ALA A 117 3.29 12.61 16.43
CA ALA A 117 4.32 13.15 17.31
C ALA A 117 5.56 13.56 16.46
N LYS A 118 6.39 14.44 17.02
CA LYS A 118 7.65 14.83 16.37
C LYS A 118 8.52 13.59 16.12
N GLY A 119 8.95 13.43 14.89
CA GLY A 119 9.79 12.30 14.48
C GLY A 119 9.01 11.09 13.94
N ASP A 120 7.67 11.06 14.06
CA ASP A 120 6.86 10.00 13.47
C ASP A 120 6.88 10.06 11.94
N ILE A 121 6.47 8.95 11.34
CA ILE A 121 6.52 8.75 9.90
C ILE A 121 5.10 8.67 9.34
N LEU A 122 4.81 9.44 8.31
CA LEU A 122 3.63 9.29 7.46
C LEU A 122 4.01 8.46 6.24
N LEU A 123 3.33 7.33 6.05
CA LEU A 123 3.55 6.42 4.94
C LEU A 123 2.26 6.31 4.13
N HIS A 124 2.28 6.73 2.86
CA HIS A 124 1.11 6.57 1.99
C HIS A 124 1.50 6.45 0.50
N GLY A 125 0.58 5.93 -0.33
CA GLY A 125 0.66 5.84 -1.78
C GLY A 125 -0.16 6.92 -2.49
N HIS A 126 -1.15 6.52 -3.26
CA HIS A 126 -2.18 7.33 -3.93
C HIS A 126 -1.68 8.29 -5.02
N THR A 127 -0.59 9.00 -4.80
CA THR A 127 -0.07 9.98 -5.77
C THR A 127 0.67 9.32 -6.94
N HIS A 128 1.02 8.04 -6.82
CA HIS A 128 1.87 7.27 -7.73
C HIS A 128 3.30 7.82 -7.88
N VAL A 129 3.68 8.79 -7.05
CA VAL A 129 5.00 9.44 -7.10
C VAL A 129 5.82 9.04 -5.88
N PRO A 130 6.96 8.36 -6.06
CA PRO A 130 7.84 8.03 -4.96
C PRO A 130 8.31 9.28 -4.22
N ALA A 131 8.35 9.21 -2.90
CA ALA A 131 8.80 10.32 -2.08
C ALA A 131 9.53 9.83 -0.83
N TRP A 132 10.52 10.61 -0.44
CA TRP A 132 11.22 10.54 0.84
C TRP A 132 11.58 11.95 1.23
N GLN A 133 10.79 12.58 2.08
CA GLN A 133 10.99 13.98 2.42
C GLN A 133 10.55 14.31 3.83
N GLU A 134 11.21 15.27 4.45
CA GLU A 134 10.75 15.85 5.71
C GLU A 134 9.54 16.76 5.48
N PHE A 135 8.64 16.79 6.45
CA PHE A 135 7.51 17.71 6.45
C PHE A 135 7.10 18.07 7.89
N GLY A 136 6.28 19.13 8.01
CA GLY A 136 5.81 19.58 9.31
C GLY A 136 6.96 19.95 10.25
N SER A 137 6.86 19.59 11.50
CA SER A 137 7.84 19.89 12.57
C SER A 137 8.79 18.73 12.86
N GLY A 138 9.41 18.16 11.82
CA GLY A 138 10.39 17.09 11.93
C GLY A 138 9.81 15.69 11.77
N ASN A 139 8.75 15.57 11.01
CA ASN A 139 8.18 14.30 10.56
C ASN A 139 8.78 13.88 9.20
N LEU A 140 8.66 12.60 8.88
CA LEU A 140 9.11 12.04 7.61
C LEU A 140 7.92 11.54 6.81
N TYR A 141 7.84 11.93 5.56
CA TYR A 141 6.89 11.40 4.59
C TYR A 141 7.59 10.39 3.67
N LEU A 142 7.00 9.21 3.54
CA LEU A 142 7.44 8.14 2.65
C LEU A 142 6.30 7.73 1.72
N ASN A 143 6.63 7.55 0.43
CA ASN A 143 5.72 7.02 -0.57
C ASN A 143 6.48 6.03 -1.46
N PRO A 144 6.03 4.77 -1.60
CA PRO A 144 6.70 3.81 -2.47
C PRO A 144 6.47 4.07 -3.98
N GLY A 145 5.53 4.95 -4.33
CA GLY A 145 5.02 5.08 -5.69
C GLY A 145 4.01 3.99 -6.03
N SER A 146 3.58 3.92 -7.28
CA SER A 146 2.80 2.82 -7.84
C SER A 146 3.73 1.68 -8.27
N VAL A 147 3.29 0.46 -8.09
CA VAL A 147 4.03 -0.75 -8.52
C VAL A 147 4.11 -0.87 -10.04
#